data_c97d49ebb8f3caf0a370dd719fabe280
#
_entry.id   c97d49ebb8f3caf0a370dd719fabe280
#
_cell.length_a   1.000
_cell.length_b   1.000
_cell.length_c   1.000
_cell.angle_alpha   90.00
_cell.angle_beta   90.00
_cell.angle_gamma   90.00
#
_symmetry.space_group_name_H-M   'P 1'
#
loop_
_entity.id
_entity.type
_entity.pdbx_description
1 polymer ?
#
loop_
_entity_poly.entity_id
_entity_poly.type
_entity_poly.pdbx_seq_one_letter_code
_entity_poly.pdbx_strand_id
1 'polypeptide(L)' 'MSEQLMTQEELAFRWKISEATLERDRSLKQGCRYLKIGGSIRYKMQDVLEYEDACTYEPKAVKLKEKNHG' A
#
# COMPACT_ATOMS: atom_id res chain seq x y z
N MET A 1 19.64 -9.92 -8.19
CA MET A 1 18.91 -9.60 -6.99
C MET A 1 17.42 -9.61 -7.26
N SER A 2 16.72 -10.42 -6.57
CA SER A 2 15.31 -10.54 -6.82
C SER A 2 14.52 -9.51 -6.02
N GLU A 3 13.45 -9.07 -6.63
CA GLU A 3 12.56 -8.14 -6.00
C GLU A 3 11.61 -8.90 -5.10
N GLN A 4 11.28 -8.32 -3.96
CA GLN A 4 10.38 -8.96 -3.03
C GLN A 4 8.94 -8.73 -3.46
N LEU A 5 8.20 -9.82 -3.56
CA LEU A 5 6.80 -9.76 -3.95
C LEU A 5 5.92 -10.26 -2.81
N MET A 6 4.74 -9.69 -2.69
CA MET A 6 3.77 -10.10 -1.69
C MET A 6 2.53 -10.63 -2.37
N THR A 7 1.93 -11.64 -1.77
CA THR A 7 0.63 -12.10 -2.21
C THR A 7 -0.45 -11.16 -1.67
N GLN A 8 -1.65 -11.30 -2.21
CA GLN A 8 -2.78 -10.54 -1.70
C GLN A 8 -3.03 -10.83 -0.23
N GLU A 9 -2.91 -12.09 0.14
CA GLU A 9 -3.12 -12.48 1.54
C GLU A 9 -2.10 -11.81 2.44
N GLU A 10 -0.84 -11.80 2.02
CA GLU A 10 0.22 -11.19 2.82
C GLU A 10 0.00 -9.69 2.96
N LEU A 11 -0.41 -9.04 1.89
CA LEU A 11 -0.64 -7.60 1.94
C LEU A 11 -1.83 -7.27 2.83
N ALA A 12 -2.90 -8.06 2.73
CA ALA A 12 -4.06 -7.85 3.58
C ALA A 12 -3.67 -8.00 5.04
N PHE A 13 -2.84 -8.98 5.33
CA PHE A 13 -2.37 -9.19 6.69
C PHE A 13 -1.53 -7.99 7.17
N ARG A 14 -0.64 -7.53 6.30
CA ARG A 14 0.23 -6.40 6.64
C ARG A 14 -0.59 -5.15 6.98
N TRP A 15 -1.62 -4.90 6.20
CA TRP A 15 -2.44 -3.70 6.39
C TRP A 15 -3.62 -3.94 7.32
N LYS A 16 -3.81 -5.18 7.77
CA LYS A 16 -4.90 -5.56 8.68
C LYS A 16 -6.26 -5.22 8.09
N ILE A 17 -6.43 -5.56 6.83
CA ILE A 17 -7.69 -5.39 6.13
C ILE A 17 -8.05 -6.73 5.49
N SER A 18 -9.27 -6.83 4.98
CA SER A 18 -9.69 -8.07 4.34
C SER A 18 -9.16 -8.14 2.92
N GLU A 19 -9.02 -9.35 2.41
CA GLU A 19 -8.63 -9.51 1.01
C GLU A 19 -9.70 -8.95 0.09
N ALA A 20 -10.95 -9.00 0.51
CA ALA A 20 -12.04 -8.46 -0.30
C ALA A 20 -11.85 -6.96 -0.53
N THR A 21 -11.28 -6.25 0.43
CA THR A 21 -11.01 -4.85 0.27
C THR A 21 -10.01 -4.61 -0.86
N LEU A 22 -8.96 -5.44 -0.90
CA LEU A 22 -7.96 -5.31 -1.96
C LEU A 22 -8.57 -5.66 -3.32
N GLU A 23 -9.42 -6.68 -3.37
CA GLU A 23 -10.08 -7.07 -4.61
C GLU A 23 -10.97 -5.96 -5.12
N ARG A 24 -11.72 -5.33 -4.20
CA ARG A 24 -12.60 -4.23 -4.59
C ARG A 24 -11.81 -3.05 -5.11
N ASP A 25 -10.71 -2.72 -4.46
CA ASP A 25 -9.88 -1.61 -4.91
C ASP A 25 -9.36 -1.86 -6.33
N ARG A 26 -8.92 -3.09 -6.62
CA ARG A 26 -8.46 -3.40 -7.97
C ARG A 26 -9.60 -3.27 -8.97
N SER A 27 -10.78 -3.75 -8.59
CA SER A 27 -11.94 -3.67 -9.45
C SER A 27 -12.30 -2.22 -9.78
N LEU A 28 -12.12 -1.34 -8.83
CA LEU A 28 -12.41 0.08 -9.00
C LEU A 28 -11.23 0.85 -9.57
N LYS A 29 -10.15 0.15 -9.90
CA LYS A 29 -8.94 0.75 -10.47
C LYS A 29 -8.34 1.78 -9.55
N GLN A 30 -8.30 1.45 -8.28
CA GLN A 30 -7.69 2.31 -7.28
C GLN A 30 -6.90 1.43 -6.33
N GLY A 31 -6.20 2.06 -5.40
CA GLY A 31 -5.39 1.33 -4.45
C GLY A 31 -3.99 1.13 -4.96
N CYS A 32 -3.30 0.15 -4.39
CA CYS A 32 -1.89 -0.07 -4.67
C CYS A 32 -1.68 -0.72 -6.04
N ARG A 33 -0.61 -0.35 -6.70
CA ARG A 33 -0.23 -0.98 -7.97
C ARG A 33 0.07 -2.45 -7.73
N TYR A 34 -0.16 -3.26 -8.74
CA TYR A 34 0.04 -4.68 -8.60
C TYR A 34 0.49 -5.29 -9.91
N LEU A 35 0.95 -6.53 -9.83
CA LEU A 35 1.32 -7.33 -10.97
C LEU A 35 0.35 -8.47 -11.11
N LYS A 36 0.05 -8.85 -12.34
CA LYS A 36 -0.72 -10.04 -12.60
C LYS A 36 0.17 -10.99 -13.39
N ILE A 37 0.62 -12.03 -12.72
CA ILE A 37 1.56 -12.98 -13.30
C ILE A 37 0.90 -14.33 -13.36
N GLY A 38 0.66 -14.82 -14.58
CA GLY A 38 0.06 -16.13 -14.75
C GLY A 38 -1.27 -16.29 -14.05
N GLY A 39 -2.05 -15.21 -13.98
CA GLY A 39 -3.33 -15.25 -13.30
C GLY A 39 -3.28 -14.98 -11.80
N SER A 40 -2.08 -14.84 -11.27
CA SER A 40 -1.91 -14.58 -9.85
C SER A 40 -1.58 -13.11 -9.61
N ILE A 41 -2.15 -12.57 -8.55
CA ILE A 41 -1.90 -11.17 -8.18
C ILE A 41 -0.71 -11.11 -7.23
N ARG A 42 0.20 -10.21 -7.51
CA ARG A 42 1.36 -9.99 -6.66
C ARG A 42 1.59 -8.50 -6.51
N TYR A 43 2.16 -8.10 -5.39
CA TYR A 43 2.46 -6.70 -5.10
C TYR A 43 3.95 -6.56 -4.86
N LYS A 44 4.58 -5.63 -5.56
CA LYS A 44 5.99 -5.33 -5.30
C LYS A 44 6.13 -4.58 -4.00
N MET A 45 7.11 -4.96 -3.19
CA MET A 45 7.33 -4.26 -1.93
C MET A 45 7.54 -2.76 -2.17
N GLN A 46 8.26 -2.41 -3.23
CA GLN A 46 8.48 -1.01 -3.54
C GLN A 46 7.17 -0.26 -3.74
N ASP A 47 6.25 -0.85 -4.47
CA ASP A 47 4.95 -0.22 -4.72
C ASP A 47 4.13 -0.13 -3.44
N VAL A 48 4.22 -1.15 -2.59
CA VAL A 48 3.52 -1.15 -1.32
C VAL A 48 4.01 0.00 -0.44
N LEU A 49 5.33 0.16 -0.37
CA LEU A 49 5.90 1.22 0.44
C LEU A 49 5.52 2.60 -0.07
N GLU A 50 5.53 2.78 -1.38
CA GLU A 50 5.13 4.05 -1.98
C GLU A 50 3.67 4.36 -1.72
N TYR A 51 2.83 3.34 -1.80
CA TYR A 51 1.42 3.55 -1.55
C TYR A 51 1.16 3.90 -0.09
N GLU A 52 1.86 3.22 0.81
CA GLU A 52 1.72 3.52 2.24
C GLU A 52 2.13 4.95 2.52
N ASP A 53 3.21 5.39 1.88
CA ASP A 53 3.68 6.75 2.07
C ASP A 53 2.63 7.75 1.58
N ALA A 54 2.02 7.46 0.44
CA ALA A 54 1.01 8.35 -0.13
C ALA A 54 -0.25 8.39 0.73
N CYS A 55 -0.49 7.34 1.51
CA CYS A 55 -1.67 7.28 2.36
C CYS A 55 -1.42 7.80 3.76
N THR A 56 -0.21 8.22 4.04
CA THR A 56 0.13 8.68 5.38
C THR A 56 -0.44 10.07 5.63
N TYR A 57 -1.12 10.19 6.75
CA TYR A 57 -1.68 11.48 7.16
C TYR A 57 -0.94 11.96 8.40
N GLU A 58 -0.52 13.19 8.38
CA GLU A 58 0.17 13.77 9.51
C GLU A 58 -0.69 14.86 10.12
N PRO A 59 -0.84 14.86 11.45
CA PRO A 59 -1.60 15.93 12.11
C PRO A 59 -0.89 17.24 11.92
N LYS A 60 -1.56 18.23 11.41
CA LYS A 60 -0.95 19.52 11.18
C LYS A 60 -0.60 20.22 12.47
N ALA A 61 -1.33 19.96 13.51
CA ALA A 61 -1.09 20.61 14.79
C ALA A 61 0.25 20.23 15.39
N VAL A 62 0.83 19.17 14.94
CA VAL A 62 2.09 18.71 15.48
C VAL A 62 3.25 19.53 14.99
N LYS A 63 3.13 20.23 14.10
CA LYS A 63 4.24 20.84 13.49
C LYS A 63 4.96 21.82 14.23
N LEU A 64 5.09 21.33 14.60
CA LEU A 64 5.46 21.79 15.04
C LEU A 64 6.42 21.97 14.98
N LYS A 65 6.49 22.06 14.91
CA LYS A 65 6.97 22.16 14.68
C LYS A 65 7.58 22.30 14.10
N GLU A 66 7.44 22.68 13.94
CA GLU A 66 7.52 22.67 13.28
C GLU A 66 7.94 22.52 12.75
N LYS A 67 8.17 22.80 12.80
CA LYS A 67 8.17 22.64 12.21
C LYS A 67 8.24 22.62 11.61
N ASN A 68 8.41 23.00 11.91
CA ASN A 68 8.04 22.85 11.42
C ASN A 68 7.95 22.75 10.87
N HIS A 69 8.00 23.07 10.93
CA HIS A 69 7.47 22.92 10.57
C HIS A 69 7.21 22.98 10.25
N GLY A 70 7.31 23.23 10.52
CA GLY A 70 6.68 23.38 10.33
C GLY A 70 6.56 23.24 10.24
#